data_623ab29e5c8aa15a80a5970bc1fe3777
#
_entry.id   623ab29e5c8aa15a80a5970bc1fe3777
#
_cell.length_a   1.000
_cell.length_b   1.000
_cell.length_c   1.000
_cell.angle_alpha   90.00
_cell.angle_beta   90.00
_cell.angle_gamma   90.00
#
_symmetry.space_group_name_H-M   'P 1'
#
loop_
_entity.id
_entity.type
_entity.pdbx_description
1 polymer ?
#
loop_
_entity_poly.entity_id
_entity_poly.type
_entity_poly.pdbx_seq_one_letter_code
_entity_poly.pdbx_strand_id
1 'polypeptide(L)'
;MREHEREYPRDDAFEALLAQSVDELPPEEIVADVTPWRRAMERVLFGLALCMVTLNFWCLNYLLPAIGTVLLLLGFRALRRENPWLRGCFVCAVLRAACVFPSLILNTTILPGDACRSAAAAVSAALMLALLLCFWQGLRAVRRKAGLPAQGGGAGALLAWYVLMCVLAAVHYTGLLVPIAMLVGYVCILRSLFRLSRALDEAGYAIAPQPVRVTDRALALVLAAALGIGCTLGYLFGGSYRMDWQPADISEQTQTAAIRQQLLDLGFPEAVLNDLTPEDIAACDGAVRVVAVTEDHPFNDGRTVSHKESDGEGGVVSVLDTVYDVRELRLTSVGVQLPGAQETWRVYHHFLWTTDPGFYGTEALQIWPADQSTPDGWRFAGDVTGRVLHDRDGQTFTAPYHALGRQTYTADSVFFGQRTNSDLFAPFSMPRHAEHARGYVAYTAAAVQSDCLLSSWCNYTHQQSLLQYPAVTAMEKRMTSAFGNAGAFYTVQHALQFFPEDAQTLR
;
A
#
# COMPACT_ATOMS: atom_id res chain seq x y z
N MET A 1 -54.97 -27.47 -59.94
CA MET A 1 -55.07 -26.38 -58.96
C MET A 1 -53.86 -25.50 -59.16
N ARG A 2 -54.02 -24.41 -59.86
CA ARG A 2 -52.96 -23.43 -60.11
C ARG A 2 -53.07 -22.36 -59.00
N GLU A 3 -52.06 -22.28 -58.18
CA GLU A 3 -51.92 -21.14 -57.24
C GLU A 3 -51.67 -19.86 -58.06
N HIS A 4 -52.57 -18.87 -57.88
CA HIS A 4 -52.36 -17.54 -58.35
C HIS A 4 -51.34 -16.84 -57.40
N GLU A 5 -50.09 -16.66 -57.84
CA GLU A 5 -49.18 -15.67 -57.30
C GLU A 5 -49.80 -14.28 -57.53
N ARG A 6 -50.20 -13.64 -56.46
CA ARG A 6 -50.53 -12.19 -56.49
C ARG A 6 -49.21 -11.44 -56.57
N GLU A 7 -48.83 -11.02 -57.76
CA GLU A 7 -47.88 -9.94 -57.96
C GLU A 7 -48.45 -8.66 -57.31
N TYR A 8 -47.84 -8.24 -56.20
CA TYR A 8 -48.07 -6.90 -55.66
C TYR A 8 -47.40 -5.91 -56.63
N PRO A 9 -48.10 -4.85 -57.10
CA PRO A 9 -47.46 -3.83 -57.91
C PRO A 9 -46.29 -3.25 -57.08
N ARG A 10 -45.11 -3.29 -57.61
CA ARG A 10 -43.97 -2.55 -57.10
C ARG A 10 -44.37 -1.08 -57.08
N ASP A 11 -44.33 -0.55 -55.90
CA ASP A 11 -44.67 0.87 -55.71
C ASP A 11 -43.44 1.71 -56.12
N ASP A 12 -43.23 1.83 -57.44
CA ASP A 12 -42.12 2.58 -58.05
C ASP A 12 -42.08 4.05 -57.56
N ALA A 13 -43.24 4.57 -57.12
CA ALA A 13 -43.33 5.87 -56.48
C ALA A 13 -42.71 5.86 -55.05
N PHE A 14 -42.83 4.76 -54.31
CA PHE A 14 -42.22 4.64 -52.97
C PHE A 14 -40.71 4.42 -53.06
N GLU A 15 -40.24 3.63 -54.03
CA GLU A 15 -38.80 3.49 -54.28
C GLU A 15 -38.18 4.80 -54.81
N ALA A 16 -38.88 5.57 -55.63
CA ALA A 16 -38.43 6.89 -56.07
C ALA A 16 -38.40 7.90 -54.92
N LEU A 17 -39.39 7.87 -54.02
CA LEU A 17 -39.39 8.69 -52.80
C LEU A 17 -38.27 8.28 -51.81
N LEU A 18 -38.00 7.00 -51.66
CA LEU A 18 -36.87 6.50 -50.88
C LEU A 18 -35.52 6.91 -51.49
N ALA A 19 -35.35 6.78 -52.80
CA ALA A 19 -34.15 7.23 -53.49
C ALA A 19 -33.96 8.76 -53.36
N GLN A 20 -35.02 9.54 -53.47
CA GLN A 20 -34.98 10.99 -53.28
C GLN A 20 -34.64 11.36 -51.82
N SER A 21 -35.15 10.64 -50.83
CA SER A 21 -34.82 10.85 -49.42
C SER A 21 -33.38 10.46 -49.06
N VAL A 22 -32.76 9.55 -49.82
CA VAL A 22 -31.32 9.19 -49.65
C VAL A 22 -30.44 10.28 -50.28
N ASP A 23 -30.82 10.87 -51.39
CA ASP A 23 -30.11 12.01 -52.01
C ASP A 23 -30.23 13.33 -51.20
N GLU A 24 -31.24 13.43 -50.32
CA GLU A 24 -31.40 14.53 -49.38
C GLU A 24 -30.66 14.34 -48.03
N LEU A 25 -29.84 13.32 -47.92
CA LEU A 25 -28.98 13.19 -46.75
C LEU A 25 -28.06 14.41 -46.63
N PRO A 26 -28.01 15.03 -45.45
CA PRO A 26 -27.15 16.20 -45.28
C PRO A 26 -25.71 15.85 -45.63
N PRO A 27 -24.95 16.79 -46.27
CA PRO A 27 -23.56 16.56 -46.64
C PRO A 27 -22.76 15.94 -45.49
N GLU A 28 -21.82 15.03 -45.76
CA GLU A 28 -20.98 14.35 -44.76
C GLU A 28 -20.32 15.34 -43.80
N GLU A 29 -19.99 16.55 -44.24
CA GLU A 29 -19.44 17.64 -43.43
C GLU A 29 -20.42 18.10 -42.34
N ILE A 30 -21.75 18.12 -42.62
CA ILE A 30 -22.77 18.50 -41.63
C ILE A 30 -23.01 17.32 -40.65
N VAL A 31 -22.99 16.09 -41.12
CA VAL A 31 -23.14 14.89 -40.28
C VAL A 31 -21.93 14.70 -39.39
N ALA A 32 -20.72 15.03 -39.88
CA ALA A 32 -19.48 14.97 -39.09
C ALA A 32 -19.47 15.96 -37.90
N ASP A 33 -20.19 17.07 -38.01
CA ASP A 33 -20.30 18.10 -36.98
C ASP A 33 -21.36 17.80 -35.90
N VAL A 34 -22.23 16.82 -36.10
CA VAL A 34 -23.24 16.42 -35.11
C VAL A 34 -22.63 15.49 -34.07
N THR A 35 -22.40 15.98 -32.88
CA THR A 35 -21.86 15.19 -31.76
C THR A 35 -23.02 14.65 -30.91
N PRO A 36 -23.26 13.31 -30.89
CA PRO A 36 -24.37 12.74 -30.12
C PRO A 36 -24.16 12.96 -28.62
N TRP A 37 -25.23 13.38 -27.92
CA TRP A 37 -25.28 13.51 -26.47
C TRP A 37 -24.87 12.20 -25.75
N ARG A 38 -25.40 11.08 -26.24
CA ARG A 38 -25.28 9.76 -25.63
C ARG A 38 -23.84 9.36 -25.37
N ARG A 39 -22.96 9.50 -26.36
CA ARG A 39 -21.55 9.10 -26.24
C ARG A 39 -20.81 9.83 -25.12
N ALA A 40 -21.05 11.13 -24.96
CA ALA A 40 -20.44 11.93 -23.93
C ALA A 40 -21.00 11.57 -22.53
N MET A 41 -22.33 11.42 -22.45
CA MET A 41 -23.01 11.09 -21.20
C MET A 41 -22.71 9.66 -20.72
N GLU A 42 -22.61 8.69 -21.61
CA GLU A 42 -22.22 7.32 -21.25
C GLU A 42 -20.84 7.29 -20.57
N ARG A 43 -19.86 8.04 -21.09
CA ARG A 43 -18.55 8.18 -20.44
C ARG A 43 -18.67 8.76 -19.02
N VAL A 44 -19.53 9.77 -18.83
CA VAL A 44 -19.77 10.35 -17.50
C VAL A 44 -20.40 9.32 -16.58
N LEU A 45 -21.44 8.61 -17.02
CA LEU A 45 -22.14 7.65 -16.17
C LEU A 45 -21.27 6.43 -15.81
N PHE A 46 -20.52 5.89 -16.78
CA PHE A 46 -19.53 4.84 -16.48
C PHE A 46 -18.40 5.36 -15.57
N GLY A 47 -17.94 6.58 -15.80
CA GLY A 47 -16.96 7.22 -14.91
C GLY A 47 -17.45 7.37 -13.48
N LEU A 48 -18.70 7.80 -13.28
CA LEU A 48 -19.33 7.83 -11.96
C LEU A 48 -19.46 6.42 -11.37
N ALA A 49 -19.89 5.43 -12.17
CA ALA A 49 -20.01 4.06 -11.71
C ALA A 49 -18.67 3.52 -11.15
N LEU A 50 -17.59 3.73 -11.86
CA LEU A 50 -16.26 3.25 -11.45
C LEU A 50 -15.65 4.06 -10.29
N CYS A 51 -16.00 5.34 -10.15
CA CYS A 51 -15.49 6.16 -9.05
C CYS A 51 -16.17 5.91 -7.71
N MET A 52 -17.41 5.42 -7.72
CA MET A 52 -18.23 5.32 -6.50
C MET A 52 -18.32 3.90 -5.92
N VAL A 53 -18.04 2.87 -6.74
CA VAL A 53 -17.98 1.49 -6.28
C VAL A 53 -16.52 1.13 -6.01
N THR A 54 -16.19 0.96 -4.74
CA THR A 54 -14.86 0.48 -4.32
C THR A 54 -14.92 -1.03 -4.09
N LEU A 55 -14.09 -1.76 -4.82
CA LEU A 55 -13.90 -3.20 -4.61
C LEU A 55 -12.52 -3.39 -3.96
N ASN A 56 -12.51 -3.77 -2.68
CA ASN A 56 -11.29 -4.03 -1.93
C ASN A 56 -10.73 -5.43 -2.26
N PHE A 57 -10.50 -5.66 -3.55
CA PHE A 57 -9.90 -6.88 -4.06
C PHE A 57 -8.73 -6.53 -4.97
N TRP A 58 -7.54 -7.01 -4.66
CA TRP A 58 -6.28 -6.61 -5.28
C TRP A 58 -6.16 -5.07 -5.31
N CYS A 59 -5.78 -4.48 -6.44
CA CYS A 59 -5.65 -3.03 -6.61
C CYS A 59 -6.88 -2.36 -7.24
N LEU A 60 -8.05 -3.03 -7.28
CA LEU A 60 -9.26 -2.53 -7.94
C LEU A 60 -9.81 -1.26 -7.27
N ASN A 61 -9.63 -1.11 -5.96
CA ASN A 61 -9.99 0.10 -5.21
C ASN A 61 -9.21 1.36 -5.66
N TYR A 62 -8.11 1.19 -6.39
CA TYR A 62 -7.33 2.28 -6.98
C TYR A 62 -7.52 2.37 -8.49
N LEU A 63 -7.54 1.22 -9.18
CA LEU A 63 -7.63 1.15 -10.63
C LEU A 63 -8.99 1.64 -11.15
N LEU A 64 -10.10 1.21 -10.53
CA LEU A 64 -11.44 1.60 -10.96
C LEU A 64 -11.68 3.11 -10.83
N PRO A 65 -11.36 3.78 -9.68
CA PRO A 65 -11.45 5.23 -9.59
C PRO A 65 -10.52 5.98 -10.54
N ALA A 66 -9.34 5.43 -10.87
CA ALA A 66 -8.43 6.03 -11.84
C ALA A 66 -9.05 6.05 -13.25
N ILE A 67 -9.53 4.90 -13.73
CA ILE A 67 -10.25 4.78 -15.01
C ILE A 67 -11.50 5.67 -14.99
N GLY A 68 -12.28 5.63 -13.91
CA GLY A 68 -13.45 6.45 -13.73
C GLY A 68 -13.16 7.96 -13.82
N THR A 69 -12.04 8.40 -13.24
CA THR A 69 -11.60 9.80 -13.32
C THR A 69 -11.24 10.21 -14.75
N VAL A 70 -10.58 9.34 -15.53
CA VAL A 70 -10.32 9.57 -16.97
C VAL A 70 -11.63 9.69 -17.73
N LEU A 71 -12.58 8.78 -17.53
CA LEU A 71 -13.87 8.81 -18.21
C LEU A 71 -14.67 10.06 -17.87
N LEU A 72 -14.69 10.50 -16.60
CA LEU A 72 -15.31 11.76 -16.19
C LEU A 72 -14.67 12.96 -16.88
N LEU A 73 -13.32 12.98 -16.92
CA LEU A 73 -12.59 14.05 -17.59
C LEU A 73 -12.94 14.14 -19.06
N LEU A 74 -12.94 13.00 -19.79
CA LEU A 74 -13.27 12.95 -21.23
C LEU A 74 -14.73 13.26 -21.49
N GLY A 75 -15.66 12.74 -20.66
CA GLY A 75 -17.09 13.01 -20.80
C GLY A 75 -17.43 14.48 -20.58
N PHE A 76 -16.96 15.08 -19.48
CA PHE A 76 -17.22 16.50 -19.21
C PHE A 76 -16.43 17.44 -20.13
N ARG A 77 -15.29 17.01 -20.67
CA ARG A 77 -14.59 17.75 -21.73
C ARG A 77 -15.48 17.96 -22.94
N ALA A 78 -16.26 16.97 -23.35
CA ALA A 78 -17.20 17.07 -24.44
C ALA A 78 -18.41 17.96 -24.08
N LEU A 79 -18.89 17.92 -22.84
CA LEU A 79 -20.09 18.63 -22.37
C LEU A 79 -19.84 20.07 -21.87
N ARG A 80 -18.59 20.52 -21.75
CA ARG A 80 -18.21 21.78 -21.07
C ARG A 80 -18.80 23.06 -21.64
N ARG A 81 -19.25 23.05 -22.87
CA ARG A 81 -19.84 24.24 -23.56
C ARG A 81 -21.36 24.29 -23.51
N GLU A 82 -22.04 23.23 -23.10
CA GLU A 82 -23.48 23.15 -23.05
C GLU A 82 -24.12 24.15 -22.07
N ASN A 83 -23.51 24.26 -20.90
CA ASN A 83 -23.94 25.25 -19.89
C ASN A 83 -22.81 25.47 -18.84
N PRO A 84 -22.88 26.58 -18.04
CA PRO A 84 -21.87 26.88 -17.04
C PRO A 84 -21.67 25.80 -15.98
N TRP A 85 -22.72 25.05 -15.62
CA TRP A 85 -22.65 24.00 -14.63
C TRP A 85 -21.86 22.78 -15.14
N LEU A 86 -22.03 22.36 -16.37
CA LEU A 86 -21.26 21.29 -16.99
C LEU A 86 -19.78 21.71 -17.21
N ARG A 87 -19.57 23.03 -17.44
CA ARG A 87 -18.20 23.57 -17.38
C ARG A 87 -17.61 23.45 -15.99
N GLY A 88 -18.39 23.71 -14.92
CA GLY A 88 -18.00 23.47 -13.54
C GLY A 88 -17.64 22.01 -13.27
N CYS A 89 -18.42 21.05 -13.79
CA CYS A 89 -18.10 19.63 -13.70
C CYS A 89 -16.74 19.30 -14.36
N PHE A 90 -16.45 19.91 -15.52
CA PHE A 90 -15.17 19.71 -16.18
C PHE A 90 -14.00 20.24 -15.34
N VAL A 91 -14.13 21.42 -14.73
CA VAL A 91 -13.11 21.98 -13.83
C VAL A 91 -12.90 21.06 -12.61
N CYS A 92 -13.98 20.62 -11.96
CA CYS A 92 -13.90 19.68 -10.86
C CYS A 92 -13.23 18.34 -11.27
N ALA A 93 -13.54 17.83 -12.48
CA ALA A 93 -12.92 16.62 -13.01
C ALA A 93 -11.40 16.79 -13.24
N VAL A 94 -10.96 17.96 -13.75
CA VAL A 94 -9.54 18.30 -13.92
C VAL A 94 -8.83 18.38 -12.57
N LEU A 95 -9.39 19.12 -11.60
CA LEU A 95 -8.83 19.23 -10.26
C LEU A 95 -8.76 17.87 -9.55
N ARG A 96 -9.81 17.05 -9.70
CA ARG A 96 -9.81 15.69 -9.18
C ARG A 96 -8.72 14.83 -9.82
N ALA A 97 -8.53 14.89 -11.13
CA ALA A 97 -7.45 14.18 -11.81
C ALA A 97 -6.08 14.64 -11.29
N ALA A 98 -5.90 15.96 -11.10
CA ALA A 98 -4.67 16.53 -10.52
C ALA A 98 -4.41 16.10 -9.06
N CYS A 99 -5.42 15.65 -8.32
CA CYS A 99 -5.24 15.08 -6.98
C CYS A 99 -5.05 13.56 -7.02
N VAL A 100 -5.89 12.85 -7.80
CA VAL A 100 -5.91 11.37 -7.82
C VAL A 100 -4.63 10.81 -8.44
N PHE A 101 -4.17 11.31 -9.60
CA PHE A 101 -2.98 10.75 -10.25
C PHE A 101 -1.69 10.90 -9.46
N PRO A 102 -1.35 12.08 -8.88
CA PRO A 102 -0.22 12.18 -7.99
C PRO A 102 -0.36 11.29 -6.73
N SER A 103 -1.56 11.16 -6.15
CA SER A 103 -1.78 10.25 -5.01
C SER A 103 -1.51 8.79 -5.39
N LEU A 104 -1.89 8.35 -6.60
CA LEU A 104 -1.59 7.01 -7.09
C LEU A 104 -0.08 6.78 -7.23
N ILE A 105 0.65 7.78 -7.73
CA ILE A 105 2.12 7.72 -7.84
C ILE A 105 2.75 7.70 -6.44
N LEU A 106 2.32 8.59 -5.53
CA LEU A 106 2.84 8.64 -4.16
C LEU A 106 2.58 7.36 -3.38
N ASN A 107 1.48 6.65 -3.67
CA ASN A 107 1.21 5.34 -3.06
C ASN A 107 2.20 4.23 -3.48
N THR A 108 3.07 4.46 -4.46
CA THR A 108 4.19 3.57 -4.77
C THR A 108 5.44 3.89 -3.95
N THR A 109 5.38 4.88 -3.07
CA THR A 109 6.49 5.34 -2.23
C THR A 109 6.12 5.24 -0.75
N ILE A 110 7.12 5.24 0.11
CA ILE A 110 6.97 5.30 1.57
C ILE A 110 6.90 6.74 2.11
N LEU A 111 6.91 7.75 1.22
CA LEU A 111 6.98 9.16 1.60
C LEU A 111 5.70 9.74 2.23
N PRO A 112 4.47 9.38 1.81
CA PRO A 112 3.29 10.02 2.35
C PRO A 112 2.90 9.46 3.71
N GLY A 113 2.97 10.31 4.73
CA GLY A 113 2.37 10.02 6.04
C GLY A 113 0.84 9.97 5.99
N ASP A 114 0.21 9.37 7.00
CA ASP A 114 -1.25 9.19 7.10
C ASP A 114 -2.04 10.49 7.02
N ALA A 115 -1.51 11.57 7.57
CA ALA A 115 -2.11 12.90 7.50
C ALA A 115 -2.23 13.41 6.06
N CYS A 116 -1.21 13.17 5.22
CA CYS A 116 -1.22 13.56 3.81
C CYS A 116 -2.24 12.72 3.03
N ARG A 117 -2.30 11.41 3.28
CA ARG A 117 -3.29 10.50 2.66
C ARG A 117 -4.72 10.89 3.03
N SER A 118 -4.97 11.20 4.30
CA SER A 118 -6.30 11.63 4.80
C SER A 118 -6.72 12.97 4.20
N ALA A 119 -5.82 13.95 4.11
CA ALA A 119 -6.09 15.24 3.48
C ALA A 119 -6.43 15.08 1.99
N ALA A 120 -5.67 14.26 1.24
CA ALA A 120 -5.93 14.00 -0.18
C ALA A 120 -7.29 13.32 -0.38
N ALA A 121 -7.68 12.39 0.48
CA ALA A 121 -8.98 11.74 0.46
C ALA A 121 -10.11 12.75 0.72
N ALA A 122 -9.97 13.62 1.71
CA ALA A 122 -10.96 14.67 2.03
C ALA A 122 -11.13 15.67 0.87
N VAL A 123 -10.05 16.14 0.26
CA VAL A 123 -10.08 17.01 -0.93
C VAL A 123 -10.77 16.30 -2.11
N SER A 124 -10.44 15.04 -2.35
CA SER A 124 -11.08 14.24 -3.42
C SER A 124 -12.58 14.08 -3.20
N ALA A 125 -13.02 13.86 -1.96
CA ALA A 125 -14.44 13.77 -1.60
C ALA A 125 -15.17 15.11 -1.78
N ALA A 126 -14.57 16.21 -1.38
CA ALA A 126 -15.12 17.56 -1.56
C ALA A 126 -15.28 17.91 -3.06
N LEU A 127 -14.27 17.60 -3.88
CA LEU A 127 -14.33 17.79 -5.32
C LEU A 127 -15.43 16.95 -5.98
N MET A 128 -15.65 15.71 -5.49
CA MET A 128 -16.73 14.86 -5.98
C MET A 128 -18.10 15.45 -5.62
N LEU A 129 -18.30 15.95 -4.39
CA LEU A 129 -19.52 16.65 -4.00
C LEU A 129 -19.80 17.86 -4.89
N ALA A 130 -18.79 18.70 -5.12
CA ALA A 130 -18.91 19.86 -6.01
C ALA A 130 -19.27 19.45 -7.45
N LEU A 131 -18.63 18.38 -7.95
CA LEU A 131 -18.92 17.82 -9.27
C LEU A 131 -20.37 17.35 -9.36
N LEU A 132 -20.87 16.59 -8.37
CA LEU A 132 -22.25 16.09 -8.36
C LEU A 132 -23.28 17.21 -8.23
N LEU A 133 -23.00 18.27 -7.46
CA LEU A 133 -23.84 19.44 -7.37
C LEU A 133 -23.94 20.15 -8.74
N CYS A 134 -22.79 20.40 -9.37
CA CYS A 134 -22.75 20.97 -10.71
C CYS A 134 -23.44 20.07 -11.75
N PHE A 135 -23.27 18.76 -11.66
CA PHE A 135 -23.89 17.79 -12.54
C PHE A 135 -25.43 17.81 -12.43
N TRP A 136 -25.96 17.83 -11.22
CA TRP A 136 -27.38 17.97 -10.97
C TRP A 136 -27.96 19.25 -11.58
N GLN A 137 -27.36 20.39 -11.33
CA GLN A 137 -27.81 21.65 -11.91
C GLN A 137 -27.63 21.69 -13.46
N GLY A 138 -26.53 21.14 -13.96
CA GLY A 138 -26.23 21.01 -15.36
C GLY A 138 -27.27 20.19 -16.12
N LEU A 139 -27.67 19.03 -15.58
CA LEU A 139 -28.73 18.20 -16.16
C LEU A 139 -30.11 18.88 -16.10
N ARG A 140 -30.42 19.64 -15.06
CA ARG A 140 -31.68 20.44 -15.02
C ARG A 140 -31.71 21.48 -16.12
N ALA A 141 -30.57 22.15 -16.38
CA ALA A 141 -30.49 23.13 -17.48
C ALA A 141 -30.64 22.48 -18.87
N VAL A 142 -30.00 21.30 -19.08
CA VAL A 142 -30.13 20.54 -20.34
C VAL A 142 -31.58 20.11 -20.58
N ARG A 143 -32.25 19.57 -19.56
CA ARG A 143 -33.66 19.15 -19.68
C ARG A 143 -34.60 20.30 -20.02
N ARG A 144 -34.41 21.46 -19.40
CA ARG A 144 -35.17 22.65 -19.74
C ARG A 144 -34.97 23.06 -21.21
N LYS A 145 -33.72 23.00 -21.70
CA LYS A 145 -33.36 23.30 -23.08
C LYS A 145 -33.98 22.30 -24.08
N ALA A 146 -34.09 21.02 -23.67
CA ALA A 146 -34.72 19.95 -24.46
C ALA A 146 -36.24 19.90 -24.34
N GLY A 147 -36.90 20.84 -23.66
CA GLY A 147 -38.35 20.85 -23.49
C GLY A 147 -38.91 19.72 -22.59
N LEU A 148 -38.05 18.99 -21.90
CA LEU A 148 -38.44 17.90 -21.00
C LEU A 148 -38.82 18.45 -19.62
N PRO A 149 -39.74 17.79 -18.86
CA PRO A 149 -40.11 18.23 -17.51
C PRO A 149 -38.88 18.35 -16.60
N ALA A 150 -38.77 19.46 -15.87
CA ALA A 150 -37.63 19.75 -15.01
C ALA A 150 -37.47 18.77 -13.82
N GLN A 151 -38.47 17.94 -13.55
CA GLN A 151 -38.49 16.94 -12.51
C GLN A 151 -37.64 15.73 -12.93
N GLY A 152 -36.40 15.71 -12.49
CA GLY A 152 -35.46 14.62 -12.77
C GLY A 152 -34.70 14.25 -11.50
N GLY A 153 -35.25 13.32 -10.73
CA GLY A 153 -34.69 12.92 -9.43
C GLY A 153 -33.34 12.23 -9.47
N GLY A 154 -32.93 11.63 -10.61
CA GLY A 154 -31.73 10.78 -10.67
C GLY A 154 -30.43 11.46 -10.24
N ALA A 155 -30.13 12.66 -10.76
CA ALA A 155 -28.88 13.34 -10.38
C ALA A 155 -28.93 13.95 -8.97
N GLY A 156 -30.12 14.45 -8.55
CA GLY A 156 -30.32 14.90 -7.16
C GLY A 156 -30.27 13.74 -6.16
N ALA A 157 -30.86 12.59 -6.54
CA ALA A 157 -30.77 11.36 -5.75
C ALA A 157 -29.30 10.86 -5.63
N LEU A 158 -28.50 10.99 -6.70
CA LEU A 158 -27.08 10.65 -6.67
C LEU A 158 -26.29 11.53 -5.69
N LEU A 159 -26.56 12.85 -5.70
CA LEU A 159 -25.95 13.78 -4.75
C LEU A 159 -26.33 13.42 -3.30
N ALA A 160 -27.62 13.22 -3.03
CA ALA A 160 -28.10 12.82 -1.69
C ALA A 160 -27.51 11.49 -1.24
N TRP A 161 -27.41 10.53 -2.14
CA TRP A 161 -26.77 9.23 -1.89
C TRP A 161 -25.28 9.39 -1.52
N TYR A 162 -24.55 10.23 -2.23
CA TYR A 162 -23.13 10.45 -1.94
C TYR A 162 -22.93 11.19 -0.59
N VAL A 163 -23.78 12.17 -0.28
CA VAL A 163 -23.76 12.82 1.04
C VAL A 163 -24.01 11.80 2.16
N LEU A 164 -24.99 10.90 1.97
CA LEU A 164 -25.25 9.83 2.95
C LEU A 164 -24.05 8.90 3.11
N MET A 165 -23.37 8.53 2.03
CA MET A 165 -22.13 7.75 2.09
C MET A 165 -21.03 8.46 2.88
N CYS A 166 -20.84 9.78 2.68
CA CYS A 166 -19.87 10.56 3.46
C CYS A 166 -20.24 10.59 4.96
N VAL A 167 -21.52 10.70 5.29
CA VAL A 167 -21.98 10.67 6.70
C VAL A 167 -21.73 9.29 7.32
N LEU A 168 -22.07 8.20 6.62
CA LEU A 168 -21.85 6.83 7.11
C LEU A 168 -20.35 6.55 7.33
N ALA A 169 -19.50 7.05 6.45
CA ALA A 169 -18.05 6.96 6.61
C ALA A 169 -17.55 7.76 7.81
N ALA A 170 -18.06 8.98 8.02
CA ALA A 170 -17.67 9.84 9.15
C ALA A 170 -18.10 9.26 10.52
N VAL A 171 -19.21 8.52 10.59
CA VAL A 171 -19.66 7.86 11.82
C VAL A 171 -19.12 6.43 11.97
N HIS A 172 -18.18 6.01 11.08
CA HIS A 172 -17.57 4.68 11.07
C HIS A 172 -18.60 3.52 11.16
N TYR A 173 -19.67 3.60 10.35
CA TYR A 173 -20.71 2.59 10.35
C TYR A 173 -20.20 1.22 9.88
N THR A 174 -20.36 0.17 10.70
CA THR A 174 -19.83 -1.19 10.45
C THR A 174 -20.89 -2.24 10.10
N GLY A 175 -22.17 -1.87 10.05
CA GLY A 175 -23.25 -2.81 9.75
C GLY A 175 -23.29 -3.22 8.27
N LEU A 176 -23.71 -4.46 7.97
CA LEU A 176 -23.71 -5.03 6.61
C LEU A 176 -24.95 -4.63 5.79
N LEU A 177 -26.12 -4.49 6.43
CA LEU A 177 -27.39 -4.28 5.72
C LEU A 177 -27.47 -2.93 5.00
N VAL A 178 -26.98 -1.86 5.63
CA VAL A 178 -27.01 -0.51 5.04
C VAL A 178 -26.15 -0.43 3.77
N PRO A 179 -24.91 -0.91 3.73
CA PRO A 179 -24.12 -0.95 2.48
C PRO A 179 -24.80 -1.71 1.33
N ILE A 180 -25.47 -2.83 1.61
CA ILE A 180 -26.21 -3.59 0.60
C ILE A 180 -27.39 -2.74 0.06
N ALA A 181 -28.18 -2.14 0.93
CA ALA A 181 -29.28 -1.26 0.52
C ALA A 181 -28.79 -0.05 -0.27
N MET A 182 -27.66 0.53 0.14
CA MET A 182 -26.99 1.64 -0.54
C MET A 182 -26.53 1.22 -1.95
N LEU A 183 -25.97 0.02 -2.13
CA LEU A 183 -25.55 -0.50 -3.44
C LEU A 183 -26.75 -0.69 -4.37
N VAL A 184 -27.86 -1.27 -3.87
CA VAL A 184 -29.11 -1.42 -4.66
C VAL A 184 -29.66 -0.06 -5.06
N GLY A 185 -29.74 0.89 -4.12
CA GLY A 185 -30.15 2.26 -4.39
C GLY A 185 -29.30 2.93 -5.46
N TYR A 186 -27.99 2.76 -5.39
CA TYR A 186 -27.04 3.27 -6.37
C TYR A 186 -27.28 2.72 -7.78
N VAL A 187 -27.49 1.41 -7.91
CA VAL A 187 -27.82 0.78 -9.20
C VAL A 187 -29.14 1.34 -9.76
N CYS A 188 -30.15 1.54 -8.93
CA CYS A 188 -31.43 2.15 -9.34
C CYS A 188 -31.25 3.61 -9.82
N ILE A 189 -30.42 4.40 -9.12
CA ILE A 189 -30.11 5.78 -9.50
C ILE A 189 -29.38 5.81 -10.85
N LEU A 190 -28.34 4.98 -11.05
CA LEU A 190 -27.63 4.89 -12.32
C LEU A 190 -28.57 4.48 -13.46
N ARG A 191 -29.42 3.48 -13.28
CA ARG A 191 -30.44 3.09 -14.29
C ARG A 191 -31.36 4.25 -14.64
N SER A 192 -31.78 5.06 -13.67
CA SER A 192 -32.58 6.26 -13.91
C SER A 192 -31.83 7.30 -14.75
N LEU A 193 -30.53 7.51 -14.50
CA LEU A 193 -29.68 8.42 -15.27
C LEU A 193 -29.44 7.92 -16.70
N PHE A 194 -29.22 6.62 -16.89
CA PHE A 194 -29.12 6.02 -18.22
C PHE A 194 -30.42 6.16 -19.03
N ARG A 195 -31.61 5.96 -18.39
CA ARG A 195 -32.90 6.20 -19.05
C ARG A 195 -33.07 7.66 -19.46
N LEU A 196 -32.69 8.60 -18.58
CA LEU A 196 -32.73 10.01 -18.89
C LEU A 196 -31.79 10.34 -20.09
N SER A 197 -30.61 9.76 -20.11
CA SER A 197 -29.66 9.96 -21.22
C SER A 197 -30.25 9.47 -22.57
N ARG A 198 -30.93 8.30 -22.55
CA ARG A 198 -31.62 7.78 -23.75
C ARG A 198 -32.77 8.68 -24.18
N ALA A 199 -33.59 9.15 -23.24
CA ALA A 199 -34.70 10.05 -23.57
C ALA A 199 -34.24 11.37 -24.19
N LEU A 200 -33.07 11.89 -23.79
CA LEU A 200 -32.46 13.06 -24.39
C LEU A 200 -31.93 12.76 -25.81
N ASP A 201 -31.36 11.58 -26.01
CA ASP A 201 -30.87 11.13 -27.32
C ASP A 201 -32.03 10.92 -28.30
N GLU A 202 -33.12 10.25 -27.86
CA GLU A 202 -34.37 10.04 -28.60
C GLU A 202 -35.06 11.37 -28.94
N ALA A 203 -34.92 12.39 -28.09
CA ALA A 203 -35.41 13.75 -28.37
C ALA A 203 -34.49 14.53 -29.34
N GLY A 204 -33.47 13.90 -29.94
CA GLY A 204 -32.55 14.52 -30.88
C GLY A 204 -31.60 15.56 -30.26
N TYR A 205 -31.35 15.49 -28.94
CA TYR A 205 -30.47 16.47 -28.31
C TYR A 205 -29.02 16.24 -28.72
N ALA A 206 -28.46 17.15 -29.50
CA ALA A 206 -27.07 17.17 -29.92
C ALA A 206 -26.25 18.20 -29.12
N ILE A 207 -25.01 17.92 -28.86
CA ILE A 207 -24.06 18.82 -28.20
C ILE A 207 -23.31 19.64 -29.26
N ALA A 208 -22.99 20.90 -28.92
CA ALA A 208 -22.21 21.74 -29.77
C ALA A 208 -20.80 21.15 -30.04
N PRO A 209 -20.36 21.09 -31.32
CA PRO A 209 -19.05 20.56 -31.66
C PRO A 209 -17.94 21.37 -30.99
N GLN A 210 -16.89 20.66 -30.53
CA GLN A 210 -15.81 21.28 -29.79
C GLN A 210 -14.49 21.18 -30.55
N PRO A 211 -13.83 22.30 -30.87
CA PRO A 211 -12.48 22.24 -31.36
C PRO A 211 -11.57 21.69 -30.28
N VAL A 212 -10.98 20.52 -30.49
CA VAL A 212 -10.03 19.90 -29.62
C VAL A 212 -8.65 19.82 -30.27
N ARG A 213 -7.63 20.39 -29.60
CA ARG A 213 -6.25 20.31 -30.08
C ARG A 213 -5.63 18.94 -29.89
N VAL A 214 -6.12 18.17 -28.90
CA VAL A 214 -5.63 16.85 -28.53
C VAL A 214 -6.80 15.89 -28.56
N THR A 215 -6.68 14.76 -29.24
CA THR A 215 -7.73 13.74 -29.29
C THR A 215 -7.93 13.09 -27.91
N ASP A 216 -9.12 12.54 -27.65
CA ASP A 216 -9.43 11.84 -26.41
C ASP A 216 -8.52 10.64 -26.19
N ARG A 217 -8.17 9.92 -27.27
CA ARG A 217 -7.24 8.77 -27.21
C ARG A 217 -5.83 9.23 -26.83
N ALA A 218 -5.32 10.30 -27.43
CA ALA A 218 -4.01 10.84 -27.11
C ALA A 218 -3.95 11.31 -25.65
N LEU A 219 -5.00 12.01 -25.15
CA LEU A 219 -5.06 12.44 -23.76
C LEU A 219 -5.05 11.23 -22.78
N ALA A 220 -5.86 10.21 -23.06
CA ALA A 220 -5.89 9.01 -22.23
C ALA A 220 -4.53 8.27 -22.22
N LEU A 221 -3.87 8.16 -23.38
CA LEU A 221 -2.54 7.55 -23.49
C LEU A 221 -1.47 8.35 -22.72
N VAL A 222 -1.49 9.69 -22.83
CA VAL A 222 -0.56 10.55 -22.07
C VAL A 222 -0.76 10.38 -20.57
N LEU A 223 -2.00 10.35 -20.08
CA LEU A 223 -2.28 10.13 -18.66
C LEU A 223 -1.85 8.74 -18.20
N ALA A 224 -2.10 7.69 -19.00
CA ALA A 224 -1.67 6.34 -18.70
C ALA A 224 -0.13 6.22 -18.69
N ALA A 225 0.55 6.80 -19.66
CA ALA A 225 2.01 6.83 -19.72
C ALA A 225 2.62 7.60 -18.56
N ALA A 226 2.08 8.77 -18.21
CA ALA A 226 2.53 9.57 -17.08
C ALA A 226 2.36 8.81 -15.75
N LEU A 227 1.24 8.11 -15.57
CA LEU A 227 1.00 7.26 -14.40
C LEU A 227 2.00 6.09 -14.37
N GLY A 228 2.17 5.36 -15.48
CA GLY A 228 3.09 4.23 -15.56
C GLY A 228 4.54 4.64 -15.27
N ILE A 229 5.02 5.71 -15.88
CA ILE A 229 6.37 6.24 -15.64
C ILE A 229 6.50 6.72 -14.20
N GLY A 230 5.51 7.49 -13.70
CA GLY A 230 5.51 8.00 -12.33
C GLY A 230 5.53 6.89 -11.29
N CYS A 231 4.71 5.85 -11.44
CA CYS A 231 4.71 4.68 -10.55
C CYS A 231 6.03 3.92 -10.59
N THR A 232 6.61 3.73 -11.79
CA THR A 232 7.92 3.08 -11.94
C THR A 232 9.02 3.86 -11.21
N LEU A 233 9.07 5.18 -11.39
CA LEU A 233 10.02 6.04 -10.68
C LEU A 233 9.76 6.02 -9.16
N GLY A 234 8.50 6.01 -8.74
CA GLY A 234 8.13 5.89 -7.32
C GLY A 234 8.67 4.61 -6.69
N TYR A 235 8.49 3.46 -7.32
CA TYR A 235 9.05 2.19 -6.84
C TYR A 235 10.57 2.15 -6.84
N LEU A 236 11.22 2.72 -7.86
CA LEU A 236 12.68 2.67 -7.98
C LEU A 236 13.40 3.58 -6.99
N PHE A 237 12.80 4.72 -6.65
CA PHE A 237 13.46 5.77 -5.87
C PHE A 237 12.77 6.14 -4.57
N GLY A 238 11.51 5.75 -4.37
CA GLY A 238 10.73 6.13 -3.20
C GLY A 238 10.42 4.98 -2.24
N GLY A 239 10.97 3.78 -2.46
CA GLY A 239 10.67 2.56 -1.70
C GLY A 239 11.64 2.24 -0.56
N SER A 240 12.59 3.12 -0.23
CA SER A 240 13.59 2.90 0.82
C SER A 240 13.78 4.12 1.70
N TYR A 241 14.16 3.89 2.95
CA TYR A 241 14.56 4.96 3.86
C TYR A 241 15.86 5.61 3.42
N ARG A 242 15.96 6.92 3.66
CA ARG A 242 17.20 7.64 3.49
C ARG A 242 18.07 7.40 4.71
N MET A 243 19.23 6.75 4.52
CA MET A 243 20.19 6.41 5.57
C MET A 243 21.45 7.26 5.41
N ASP A 244 22.03 7.67 6.53
CA ASP A 244 23.30 8.45 6.57
C ASP A 244 24.49 7.49 6.76
N TRP A 245 24.93 6.86 5.67
CA TRP A 245 26.02 5.90 5.68
C TRP A 245 27.37 6.59 5.75
N GLN A 246 28.17 6.21 6.74
CA GLN A 246 29.52 6.70 6.97
C GLN A 246 30.49 5.51 7.12
N PRO A 247 31.78 5.66 6.72
CA PRO A 247 32.79 4.67 7.02
C PRO A 247 32.87 4.42 8.54
N ALA A 248 32.93 3.15 8.95
CA ALA A 248 33.11 2.82 10.36
C ALA A 248 34.55 3.17 10.79
N ASP A 249 34.72 3.83 11.93
CA ASP A 249 36.04 4.17 12.47
C ASP A 249 36.63 2.98 13.23
N ILE A 250 37.75 2.44 12.74
CA ILE A 250 38.47 1.31 13.35
C ILE A 250 39.20 1.73 14.62
N SER A 251 39.54 3.03 14.78
CA SER A 251 40.29 3.53 15.94
C SER A 251 39.51 3.48 17.25
N GLU A 252 38.19 3.44 17.17
CA GLU A 252 37.27 3.35 18.33
C GLU A 252 37.47 2.08 19.17
N GLN A 253 38.02 0.99 18.60
CA GLN A 253 38.18 -0.28 19.26
C GLN A 253 39.25 -0.28 20.38
N THR A 254 40.20 0.65 20.37
CA THR A 254 41.33 0.68 21.29
C THR A 254 40.94 1.17 22.68
N GLN A 255 39.96 2.05 22.81
CA GLN A 255 39.57 2.67 24.08
C GLN A 255 38.82 1.69 25.03
N THR A 256 38.19 0.67 24.49
CA THR A 256 37.39 -0.30 25.24
C THR A 256 37.97 -1.69 25.31
N ALA A 257 39.30 -1.82 25.01
CA ALA A 257 39.96 -3.14 24.86
C ALA A 257 39.85 -4.03 26.12
N ALA A 258 39.96 -3.46 27.31
CA ALA A 258 39.85 -4.21 28.58
C ALA A 258 38.43 -4.78 28.78
N ILE A 259 37.40 -3.95 28.53
CA ILE A 259 35.99 -4.35 28.63
C ILE A 259 35.65 -5.40 27.59
N ARG A 260 36.16 -5.24 26.37
CA ARG A 260 36.02 -6.24 25.29
C ARG A 260 36.57 -7.60 25.71
N GLN A 261 37.78 -7.63 26.28
CA GLN A 261 38.39 -8.88 26.73
C GLN A 261 37.55 -9.50 27.84
N GLN A 262 37.09 -8.72 28.83
CA GLN A 262 36.20 -9.19 29.88
C GLN A 262 34.91 -9.82 29.31
N LEU A 263 34.27 -9.16 28.33
CA LEU A 263 33.05 -9.66 27.69
C LEU A 263 33.30 -10.96 26.92
N LEU A 264 34.43 -11.08 26.21
CA LEU A 264 34.84 -12.33 25.55
C LEU A 264 35.09 -13.46 26.54
N ASP A 265 35.76 -13.18 27.64
CA ASP A 265 36.03 -14.15 28.70
C ASP A 265 34.72 -14.65 29.36
N LEU A 266 33.67 -13.80 29.39
CA LEU A 266 32.33 -14.15 29.86
C LEU A 266 31.49 -14.88 28.81
N GLY A 267 31.99 -15.06 27.58
CA GLY A 267 31.29 -15.75 26.49
C GLY A 267 30.42 -14.86 25.60
N PHE A 268 30.65 -13.55 25.56
CA PHE A 268 29.99 -12.67 24.61
C PHE A 268 30.40 -13.01 23.17
N PRO A 269 29.45 -13.20 22.23
CA PRO A 269 29.79 -13.57 20.87
C PRO A 269 30.64 -12.48 20.17
N GLU A 270 31.83 -12.86 19.71
CA GLU A 270 32.79 -11.93 19.10
C GLU A 270 32.24 -11.20 17.89
N ALA A 271 31.48 -11.88 17.04
CA ALA A 271 30.85 -11.25 15.85
C ALA A 271 29.91 -10.10 16.25
N VAL A 272 29.12 -10.25 17.29
CA VAL A 272 28.25 -9.18 17.82
C VAL A 272 29.08 -8.07 18.45
N LEU A 273 30.09 -8.44 19.26
CA LEU A 273 30.95 -7.47 19.94
C LEU A 273 31.71 -6.55 18.99
N ASN A 274 32.08 -7.06 17.80
CA ASN A 274 32.77 -6.29 16.76
C ASN A 274 31.87 -5.22 16.12
N ASP A 275 30.57 -5.39 16.20
CA ASP A 275 29.59 -4.46 15.62
C ASP A 275 29.09 -3.40 16.64
N LEU A 276 29.42 -3.56 17.94
CA LEU A 276 29.01 -2.59 18.97
C LEU A 276 29.77 -1.27 18.85
N THR A 277 29.13 -0.17 19.23
CA THR A 277 29.81 1.11 19.41
C THR A 277 30.67 1.10 20.69
N PRO A 278 31.70 1.97 20.80
CA PRO A 278 32.49 2.11 22.03
C PRO A 278 31.64 2.42 23.27
N GLU A 279 30.58 3.21 23.08
CA GLU A 279 29.65 3.60 24.16
C GLU A 279 28.85 2.38 24.65
N ASP A 280 28.40 1.52 23.71
CA ASP A 280 27.66 0.31 24.06
C ASP A 280 28.54 -0.76 24.71
N ILE A 281 29.83 -0.81 24.36
CA ILE A 281 30.82 -1.62 25.04
C ILE A 281 31.11 -1.07 26.45
N ALA A 282 31.31 0.25 26.56
CA ALA A 282 31.57 0.90 27.83
C ALA A 282 30.39 0.77 28.81
N ALA A 283 29.15 0.72 28.29
CA ALA A 283 27.95 0.47 29.09
C ALA A 283 27.93 -0.92 29.74
N CYS A 284 28.82 -1.84 29.36
CA CYS A 284 29.00 -3.16 29.93
C CYS A 284 30.19 -3.22 30.91
N ASP A 285 30.77 -2.09 31.34
CA ASP A 285 31.90 -2.08 32.29
C ASP A 285 31.52 -2.79 33.59
N GLY A 286 32.43 -3.65 34.05
CA GLY A 286 32.18 -4.46 35.22
C GLY A 286 31.16 -5.59 35.03
N ALA A 287 30.83 -5.97 33.80
CA ALA A 287 29.90 -7.07 33.52
C ALA A 287 30.20 -8.32 34.35
N VAL A 288 29.16 -8.95 34.91
CA VAL A 288 29.25 -10.08 35.79
C VAL A 288 28.97 -11.38 35.05
N ARG A 289 28.07 -11.37 34.09
CA ARG A 289 27.60 -12.57 33.38
C ARG A 289 27.10 -12.23 32.00
N VAL A 290 27.23 -13.19 31.09
CA VAL A 290 26.68 -13.11 29.72
C VAL A 290 25.84 -14.35 29.44
N VAL A 291 24.66 -14.15 28.83
CA VAL A 291 23.83 -15.21 28.29
C VAL A 291 23.60 -14.88 26.81
N ALA A 292 23.87 -15.83 25.93
CA ALA A 292 23.72 -15.62 24.49
C ALA A 292 22.96 -16.78 23.84
N VAL A 293 22.06 -16.45 22.91
CA VAL A 293 21.32 -17.42 22.10
C VAL A 293 21.49 -16.98 20.63
N THR A 294 21.94 -17.93 19.80
CA THR A 294 22.14 -17.70 18.35
C THR A 294 21.34 -18.72 17.56
N GLU A 295 20.68 -18.28 16.51
CA GLU A 295 19.89 -19.14 15.62
C GLU A 295 20.04 -18.66 14.18
N ASP A 296 20.23 -19.61 13.26
CA ASP A 296 20.27 -19.37 11.82
C ASP A 296 18.91 -19.69 11.21
N HIS A 297 18.35 -18.73 10.51
CA HIS A 297 17.03 -18.83 9.88
C HIS A 297 17.17 -18.87 8.37
N PRO A 298 16.67 -19.92 7.69
CA PRO A 298 16.49 -19.89 6.24
C PRO A 298 15.42 -18.84 5.91
N PHE A 299 15.76 -17.91 5.00
CA PHE A 299 14.94 -16.71 4.78
C PHE A 299 14.24 -16.74 3.42
N ASN A 300 13.53 -17.82 3.15
CA ASN A 300 12.57 -17.93 2.06
C ASN A 300 11.57 -19.07 2.32
N ASP A 301 10.40 -18.98 1.69
CA ASP A 301 9.35 -20.02 1.82
C ASP A 301 9.70 -21.32 1.10
N GLY A 302 10.88 -21.42 0.48
CA GLY A 302 11.21 -22.49 -0.44
C GLY A 302 10.38 -22.43 -1.72
N ARG A 303 10.95 -22.88 -2.82
CA ARG A 303 10.20 -23.07 -4.07
C ARG A 303 9.98 -24.55 -4.30
N THR A 304 8.76 -24.90 -4.64
CA THR A 304 8.43 -26.27 -5.03
C THR A 304 8.92 -26.51 -6.45
N VAL A 305 9.85 -27.46 -6.62
CA VAL A 305 10.35 -27.93 -7.91
C VAL A 305 9.80 -29.32 -8.14
N SER A 306 9.15 -29.52 -9.30
CA SER A 306 8.70 -30.85 -9.72
C SER A 306 9.76 -31.48 -10.61
N HIS A 307 10.24 -32.66 -10.23
CA HIS A 307 11.07 -33.48 -11.10
C HIS A 307 10.46 -34.89 -11.25
N LYS A 308 10.85 -35.57 -12.31
CA LYS A 308 10.35 -36.93 -12.62
C LYS A 308 11.35 -37.93 -12.10
N GLU A 309 10.89 -38.86 -11.26
CA GLU A 309 11.67 -39.93 -10.72
C GLU A 309 11.08 -41.27 -11.14
N SER A 310 11.91 -42.29 -11.38
CA SER A 310 11.43 -43.63 -11.69
C SER A 310 10.91 -44.31 -10.41
N ASP A 311 9.73 -44.92 -10.48
CA ASP A 311 9.12 -45.67 -9.38
C ASP A 311 9.74 -47.04 -9.11
N GLY A 312 10.78 -47.44 -9.87
CA GLY A 312 11.43 -48.73 -9.77
C GLY A 312 10.68 -49.87 -10.44
N GLU A 313 9.43 -49.68 -10.85
CA GLU A 313 8.57 -50.66 -11.54
C GLU A 313 8.39 -50.33 -13.03
N GLY A 314 9.18 -49.37 -13.56
CA GLY A 314 9.14 -48.91 -14.95
C GLY A 314 8.16 -47.78 -15.23
N GLY A 315 7.51 -47.24 -14.21
CA GLY A 315 6.72 -46.03 -14.25
C GLY A 315 7.56 -44.77 -13.90
N VAL A 316 6.98 -43.62 -14.13
CA VAL A 316 7.59 -42.31 -13.79
C VAL A 316 6.61 -41.56 -12.90
N VAL A 317 7.07 -41.24 -11.67
CA VAL A 317 6.32 -40.47 -10.70
C VAL A 317 6.85 -39.03 -10.68
N SER A 318 5.95 -38.06 -10.53
CA SER A 318 6.33 -36.67 -10.32
C SER A 318 6.53 -36.43 -8.84
N VAL A 319 7.77 -36.15 -8.43
CA VAL A 319 8.13 -35.81 -7.06
C VAL A 319 8.20 -34.31 -6.93
N LEU A 320 7.64 -33.79 -5.83
CA LEU A 320 7.66 -32.38 -5.50
C LEU A 320 8.66 -32.16 -4.35
N ASP A 321 9.78 -31.51 -4.65
CA ASP A 321 10.76 -31.11 -3.66
C ASP A 321 10.65 -29.63 -3.34
N THR A 322 10.85 -29.30 -2.08
CA THR A 322 11.00 -27.92 -1.67
C THR A 322 12.49 -27.58 -1.64
N VAL A 323 12.91 -26.72 -2.59
CA VAL A 323 14.29 -26.24 -2.68
C VAL A 323 14.35 -24.87 -2.03
N TYR A 324 15.14 -24.74 -0.99
CA TYR A 324 15.44 -23.44 -0.36
C TYR A 324 16.64 -22.84 -1.08
N ASP A 325 16.50 -21.59 -1.57
CA ASP A 325 17.65 -20.80 -1.93
C ASP A 325 18.41 -20.52 -0.64
N VAL A 326 19.74 -20.72 -0.64
CA VAL A 326 20.56 -20.57 0.55
C VAL A 326 20.71 -19.08 0.88
N ARG A 327 19.68 -18.53 1.51
CA ARG A 327 19.70 -17.18 2.09
C ARG A 327 19.48 -17.35 3.56
N GLU A 328 20.45 -16.97 4.35
CA GLU A 328 20.43 -17.20 5.78
C GLU A 328 20.60 -15.90 6.55
N LEU A 329 19.73 -15.73 7.52
CA LEU A 329 19.78 -14.66 8.49
C LEU A 329 20.13 -15.27 9.86
N ARG A 330 21.26 -14.86 10.42
CA ARG A 330 21.63 -15.17 11.79
C ARG A 330 21.06 -14.15 12.73
N LEU A 331 20.29 -14.58 13.72
CA LEU A 331 19.83 -13.77 14.84
C LEU A 331 20.56 -14.19 16.10
N THR A 332 21.13 -13.21 16.80
CA THR A 332 21.82 -13.43 18.07
C THR A 332 21.30 -12.47 19.11
N SER A 333 20.77 -13.00 20.20
CA SER A 333 20.35 -12.20 21.35
C SER A 333 21.27 -12.43 22.52
N VAL A 334 21.70 -11.36 23.17
CA VAL A 334 22.66 -11.39 24.26
C VAL A 334 22.13 -10.60 25.44
N GLY A 335 22.14 -11.19 26.63
CA GLY A 335 21.94 -10.54 27.92
C GLY A 335 23.25 -10.39 28.66
N VAL A 336 23.58 -9.19 29.08
CA VAL A 336 24.75 -8.87 29.90
C VAL A 336 24.28 -8.39 31.26
N GLN A 337 24.62 -9.12 32.33
CA GLN A 337 24.34 -8.69 33.69
C GLN A 337 25.32 -7.60 34.11
N LEU A 338 24.80 -6.45 34.48
CA LEU A 338 25.58 -5.31 34.94
C LEU A 338 25.81 -5.38 36.46
N PRO A 339 26.94 -4.80 36.97
CA PRO A 339 27.19 -4.72 38.38
C PRO A 339 26.19 -3.77 39.07
N GLY A 340 25.85 -4.06 40.33
CA GLY A 340 25.00 -3.18 41.13
C GLY A 340 24.19 -3.92 42.19
N ALA A 341 23.54 -3.16 43.09
CA ALA A 341 22.65 -3.73 44.10
C ALA A 341 21.29 -4.17 43.53
N GLN A 342 20.84 -3.53 42.45
CA GLN A 342 19.66 -3.91 41.68
C GLN A 342 20.09 -4.77 40.49
N GLU A 343 19.45 -5.91 40.32
CA GLU A 343 19.70 -6.75 39.17
C GLU A 343 19.33 -6.01 37.89
N THR A 344 20.30 -5.84 37.00
CA THR A 344 20.16 -5.08 35.78
C THR A 344 20.82 -5.82 34.63
N TRP A 345 20.12 -5.95 33.53
CA TRP A 345 20.60 -6.62 32.35
C TRP A 345 20.56 -5.67 31.15
N ARG A 346 21.66 -5.58 30.40
CA ARG A 346 21.68 -4.96 29.08
C ARG A 346 21.44 -6.04 28.04
N VAL A 347 20.39 -5.84 27.25
CA VAL A 347 19.92 -6.81 26.25
C VAL A 347 20.26 -6.29 24.87
N TYR A 348 20.86 -7.15 24.07
CA TYR A 348 21.20 -6.90 22.66
C TYR A 348 20.44 -7.87 21.79
N HIS A 349 19.87 -7.38 20.70
CA HIS A 349 19.34 -8.17 19.60
C HIS A 349 20.12 -7.80 18.35
N HIS A 350 20.86 -8.75 17.81
CA HIS A 350 21.73 -8.59 16.65
C HIS A 350 21.23 -9.45 15.50
N PHE A 351 21.36 -8.92 14.27
CA PHE A 351 21.12 -9.65 13.04
C PHE A 351 22.34 -9.60 12.13
N LEU A 352 22.57 -10.66 11.36
CA LEU A 352 23.61 -10.75 10.34
C LEU A 352 23.11 -11.60 9.18
N TRP A 353 23.05 -11.01 7.99
CA TRP A 353 22.87 -11.76 6.77
C TRP A 353 24.17 -12.51 6.45
N THR A 354 24.19 -13.83 6.66
CA THR A 354 25.33 -14.70 6.30
C THR A 354 25.36 -14.98 4.80
N THR A 355 24.18 -14.86 4.16
CA THR A 355 24.02 -14.90 2.70
C THR A 355 23.04 -13.81 2.30
N ASP A 356 23.42 -12.95 1.37
CA ASP A 356 22.62 -11.82 0.94
C ASP A 356 21.21 -12.20 0.47
N PRO A 357 20.16 -11.47 0.86
CA PRO A 357 18.78 -11.75 0.44
C PRO A 357 18.53 -11.44 -1.04
N GLY A 358 19.48 -10.77 -1.73
CA GLY A 358 19.40 -10.40 -3.15
C GLY A 358 18.51 -9.20 -3.45
N PHE A 359 17.69 -8.76 -2.51
CA PHE A 359 16.87 -7.55 -2.59
C PHE A 359 16.83 -6.90 -1.21
N TYR A 360 16.99 -5.58 -1.20
CA TYR A 360 16.80 -4.77 0.00
C TYR A 360 15.76 -3.69 -0.28
N GLY A 361 14.69 -3.67 0.53
CA GLY A 361 13.70 -2.62 0.56
C GLY A 361 13.71 -1.87 1.87
N THR A 362 12.59 -1.94 2.59
CA THR A 362 12.51 -1.52 3.98
C THR A 362 12.64 -2.74 4.89
N GLU A 363 13.44 -2.58 5.94
CA GLU A 363 13.68 -3.57 6.97
C GLU A 363 13.24 -3.02 8.32
N ALA A 364 12.88 -3.89 9.26
CA ALA A 364 12.60 -3.47 10.63
C ALA A 364 12.91 -4.57 11.65
N LEU A 365 13.58 -4.18 12.73
CA LEU A 365 13.55 -4.91 13.98
C LEU A 365 12.37 -4.38 14.80
N GLN A 366 11.53 -5.30 15.27
CA GLN A 366 10.52 -5.03 16.31
C GLN A 366 10.90 -5.84 17.53
N ILE A 367 11.07 -5.19 18.66
CA ILE A 367 11.48 -5.85 19.90
C ILE A 367 10.35 -5.70 20.92
N TRP A 368 9.98 -6.81 21.50
CA TRP A 368 9.17 -6.86 22.71
C TRP A 368 10.11 -6.95 23.90
N PRO A 369 10.39 -5.82 24.59
CA PRO A 369 11.35 -5.80 25.69
C PRO A 369 10.80 -6.52 26.91
N ALA A 370 11.68 -6.85 27.84
CA ALA A 370 11.37 -7.63 29.03
C ALA A 370 10.24 -7.02 29.89
N ASP A 371 10.16 -5.69 29.97
CA ASP A 371 9.10 -4.98 30.69
C ASP A 371 7.71 -5.13 30.06
N GLN A 372 7.64 -5.43 28.77
CA GLN A 372 6.39 -5.72 28.07
C GLN A 372 5.99 -7.19 28.19
N SER A 373 6.96 -8.11 28.11
CA SER A 373 6.72 -9.55 28.20
C SER A 373 6.43 -9.99 29.63
N THR A 374 7.08 -9.36 30.61
CA THR A 374 6.96 -9.64 32.04
C THR A 374 6.89 -8.33 32.83
N PRO A 375 5.76 -7.59 32.73
CA PRO A 375 5.67 -6.21 33.23
C PRO A 375 5.82 -6.08 34.76
N ASP A 376 5.45 -7.10 35.51
CA ASP A 376 5.58 -7.09 36.96
C ASP A 376 7.01 -7.43 37.44
N GLY A 377 7.82 -8.07 36.56
CA GLY A 377 9.18 -8.53 36.89
C GLY A 377 10.26 -7.55 36.44
N TRP A 378 10.05 -6.83 35.38
CA TRP A 378 11.08 -6.01 34.73
C TRP A 378 10.60 -4.60 34.42
N ARG A 379 11.50 -3.66 34.51
CA ARG A 379 11.31 -2.26 34.12
C ARG A 379 12.34 -1.87 33.08
N PHE A 380 11.88 -1.20 32.04
CA PHE A 380 12.76 -0.57 31.08
C PHE A 380 13.59 0.54 31.74
N ALA A 381 14.89 0.57 31.47
CA ALA A 381 15.82 1.53 32.06
C ALA A 381 16.79 2.06 30.99
N GLY A 382 17.02 3.36 31.01
CA GLY A 382 17.95 4.02 30.09
C GLY A 382 17.43 4.17 28.67
N ASP A 383 18.36 4.45 27.76
CA ASP A 383 18.08 4.73 26.35
C ASP A 383 18.19 3.46 25.49
N VAL A 384 17.50 3.45 24.37
CA VAL A 384 17.67 2.46 23.32
C VAL A 384 18.80 2.91 22.41
N THR A 385 19.77 2.04 22.19
CA THR A 385 20.91 2.29 21.32
C THR A 385 20.98 1.25 20.21
N GLY A 386 21.79 1.50 19.18
CA GLY A 386 22.01 0.55 18.10
C GLY A 386 22.39 1.24 16.80
N ARG A 387 22.89 0.46 15.89
CA ARG A 387 23.29 0.88 14.55
C ARG A 387 23.14 -0.25 13.54
N VAL A 388 23.16 0.11 12.28
CA VAL A 388 23.24 -0.81 11.15
C VAL A 388 24.59 -0.67 10.46
N LEU A 389 25.08 -1.80 9.94
CA LEU A 389 26.37 -1.88 9.26
C LEU A 389 26.22 -2.70 7.98
N HIS A 390 27.11 -2.44 7.03
CA HIS A 390 27.31 -3.30 5.88
C HIS A 390 28.75 -3.18 5.39
N ASP A 391 29.20 -4.18 4.66
CA ASP A 391 30.48 -4.13 3.98
C ASP A 391 30.25 -3.77 2.50
N ARG A 392 31.22 -3.08 1.94
CA ARG A 392 31.29 -2.78 0.53
C ARG A 392 32.75 -2.51 0.12
N ASP A 393 33.19 -3.16 -0.93
CA ASP A 393 34.57 -2.99 -1.47
C ASP A 393 35.66 -3.17 -0.38
N GLY A 394 35.44 -4.06 0.57
CA GLY A 394 36.36 -4.32 1.68
C GLY A 394 36.38 -3.28 2.80
N GLN A 395 35.43 -2.34 2.79
CA GLN A 395 35.24 -1.33 3.83
C GLN A 395 33.90 -1.52 4.51
N THR A 396 33.87 -1.38 5.84
CA THR A 396 32.64 -1.37 6.62
C THR A 396 32.06 0.04 6.70
N PHE A 397 30.76 0.15 6.47
CA PHE A 397 29.98 1.36 6.63
C PHE A 397 28.97 1.18 7.76
N THR A 398 28.66 2.26 8.45
CA THR A 398 27.68 2.30 9.53
C THR A 398 26.70 3.45 9.35
N ALA A 399 25.47 3.26 9.84
CA ALA A 399 24.47 4.33 9.89
C ALA A 399 23.58 4.17 11.14
N PRO A 400 23.02 5.27 11.69
CA PRO A 400 21.95 5.18 12.64
C PRO A 400 20.69 4.60 11.98
N TYR A 401 19.82 3.96 12.74
CA TYR A 401 18.49 3.59 12.27
C TYR A 401 17.70 4.84 11.84
N HIS A 402 16.81 4.68 10.85
CA HIS A 402 15.95 5.80 10.41
C HIS A 402 15.12 6.38 11.54
N ALA A 403 14.60 5.53 12.41
CA ALA A 403 13.96 5.87 13.68
C ALA A 403 14.24 4.74 14.66
N LEU A 404 14.75 5.05 15.83
CA LEU A 404 15.05 4.06 16.88
C LEU A 404 14.32 4.46 18.15
N GLY A 405 13.52 3.56 18.69
CA GLY A 405 12.86 3.79 19.96
C GLY A 405 11.48 3.16 20.08
N ARG A 406 10.83 3.48 21.20
CA ARG A 406 9.50 2.96 21.53
C ARG A 406 8.41 3.64 20.70
N GLN A 407 7.57 2.83 20.06
CA GLN A 407 6.43 3.27 19.29
C GLN A 407 5.16 2.65 19.86
N THR A 408 4.17 3.52 20.13
CA THR A 408 2.84 3.09 20.56
C THR A 408 1.90 3.08 19.36
N TYR A 409 1.21 1.98 19.14
CA TYR A 409 0.31 1.82 18.01
C TYR A 409 -0.89 0.96 18.40
N THR A 410 -1.99 1.13 17.65
CA THR A 410 -3.21 0.35 17.84
C THR A 410 -3.32 -0.66 16.72
N ALA A 411 -3.38 -1.93 17.08
CA ALA A 411 -3.63 -3.03 16.14
C ALA A 411 -5.06 -3.55 16.30
N ASP A 412 -5.76 -3.66 15.17
CA ASP A 412 -7.09 -4.25 15.11
C ASP A 412 -6.97 -5.77 14.96
N SER A 413 -7.48 -6.51 15.93
CA SER A 413 -7.58 -7.96 15.84
C SER A 413 -9.01 -8.38 15.56
N VAL A 414 -9.20 -9.23 14.55
CA VAL A 414 -10.52 -9.78 14.19
C VAL A 414 -11.19 -10.51 15.38
N PHE A 415 -10.39 -11.12 16.26
CA PHE A 415 -10.87 -11.93 17.37
C PHE A 415 -10.83 -11.21 18.74
N PHE A 416 -9.93 -10.24 18.91
CA PHE A 416 -9.66 -9.62 20.22
C PHE A 416 -9.96 -8.12 20.25
N GLY A 417 -10.52 -7.57 19.17
CA GLY A 417 -10.78 -6.14 19.07
C GLY A 417 -9.52 -5.30 18.96
N GLN A 418 -9.62 -4.03 19.33
CA GLN A 418 -8.51 -3.09 19.32
C GLN A 418 -7.57 -3.32 20.50
N ARG A 419 -6.26 -3.44 20.22
CA ARG A 419 -5.21 -3.52 21.25
C ARG A 419 -4.18 -2.43 21.01
N THR A 420 -3.82 -1.72 22.07
CA THR A 420 -2.71 -0.78 22.06
C THR A 420 -1.44 -1.53 22.48
N ASN A 421 -0.46 -1.53 21.61
CA ASN A 421 0.87 -2.10 21.83
C ASN A 421 1.91 -0.98 21.91
N SER A 422 3.04 -1.27 22.56
CA SER A 422 4.13 -0.32 22.73
C SER A 422 5.48 -1.04 22.64
N ASP A 423 5.95 -1.22 21.41
CA ASP A 423 7.16 -1.99 21.10
C ASP A 423 8.33 -1.06 20.76
N LEU A 424 9.57 -1.60 20.84
CA LEU A 424 10.73 -0.93 20.29
C LEU A 424 10.81 -1.25 18.80
N PHE A 425 11.05 -0.22 17.98
CA PHE A 425 11.25 -0.36 16.55
C PHE A 425 12.58 0.25 16.12
N ALA A 426 13.19 -0.40 15.15
CA ALA A 426 14.42 0.04 14.50
C ALA A 426 14.29 -0.19 12.98
N PRO A 427 13.59 0.71 12.26
CA PRO A 427 13.45 0.64 10.81
C PRO A 427 14.68 1.16 10.10
N PHE A 428 15.05 0.51 8.97
CA PHE A 428 16.19 0.87 8.15
C PHE A 428 16.02 0.41 6.70
N SER A 429 16.96 0.79 5.83
CA SER A 429 17.12 0.25 4.49
C SER A 429 18.60 0.09 4.17
N MET A 430 18.94 -1.00 3.49
CA MET A 430 20.30 -1.26 3.03
C MET A 430 20.53 -0.75 1.61
N PRO A 431 21.76 -0.34 1.25
CA PRO A 431 22.14 -0.09 -0.13
C PRO A 431 22.02 -1.35 -0.99
N ARG A 432 21.77 -1.19 -2.29
CA ARG A 432 21.57 -2.32 -3.23
C ARG A 432 22.79 -3.27 -3.36
N HIS A 433 23.96 -2.83 -2.99
CA HIS A 433 25.21 -3.60 -3.06
C HIS A 433 25.85 -3.78 -1.68
N ALA A 434 25.02 -3.81 -0.63
CA ALA A 434 25.46 -4.10 0.71
C ALA A 434 25.83 -5.58 0.81
N GLU A 435 27.02 -5.88 1.32
CA GLU A 435 27.48 -7.21 1.67
C GLU A 435 27.45 -7.35 3.20
N HIS A 436 27.20 -8.53 3.72
CA HIS A 436 27.17 -8.82 5.16
C HIS A 436 26.37 -7.78 5.95
N ALA A 437 25.16 -7.47 5.48
CA ALA A 437 24.26 -6.54 6.15
C ALA A 437 23.97 -7.02 7.57
N ARG A 438 24.23 -6.18 8.57
CA ARG A 438 24.12 -6.51 9.99
C ARG A 438 23.78 -5.30 10.84
N GLY A 439 23.46 -5.53 12.09
CA GLY A 439 23.17 -4.46 13.02
C GLY A 439 22.62 -4.98 14.32
N TYR A 440 22.46 -4.09 15.29
CA TYR A 440 21.94 -4.45 16.60
C TYR A 440 21.07 -3.35 17.19
N VAL A 441 20.21 -3.75 18.11
CA VAL A 441 19.49 -2.86 19.01
C VAL A 441 19.78 -3.29 20.43
N ALA A 442 20.09 -2.35 21.31
CA ALA A 442 20.35 -2.59 22.71
C ALA A 442 19.42 -1.75 23.60
N TYR A 443 19.00 -2.33 24.72
CA TYR A 443 18.26 -1.65 25.77
C TYR A 443 18.62 -2.24 27.14
N THR A 444 18.25 -1.57 28.22
CA THR A 444 18.51 -2.02 29.58
C THR A 444 17.20 -2.36 30.29
N ALA A 445 17.18 -3.51 30.98
CA ALA A 445 16.10 -3.96 31.86
C ALA A 445 16.57 -4.05 33.28
N ALA A 446 15.87 -3.44 34.23
CA ALA A 446 16.13 -3.51 35.65
C ALA A 446 15.04 -4.34 36.36
N ALA A 447 15.43 -5.25 37.23
CA ALA A 447 14.48 -6.07 37.95
C ALA A 447 13.61 -5.25 38.91
N VAL A 448 12.31 -5.51 38.88
CA VAL A 448 11.33 -4.99 39.84
C VAL A 448 11.08 -6.03 40.94
N GLN A 449 11.04 -7.29 40.54
CA GLN A 449 10.93 -8.43 41.46
C GLN A 449 12.06 -9.42 41.16
N SER A 450 12.55 -10.11 42.18
CA SER A 450 13.47 -11.26 42.02
C SER A 450 12.75 -12.44 41.35
N ASP A 451 13.52 -13.31 40.78
CA ASP A 451 13.09 -14.64 40.26
C ASP A 451 12.10 -14.58 39.10
N CYS A 452 12.03 -13.46 38.40
CA CYS A 452 11.20 -13.31 37.22
C CYS A 452 11.96 -13.69 35.96
N LEU A 453 11.28 -14.42 35.04
CA LEU A 453 11.82 -14.75 33.73
C LEU A 453 12.16 -13.44 32.98
N LEU A 454 13.43 -13.29 32.55
CA LEU A 454 13.79 -12.29 31.57
C LEU A 454 13.39 -12.84 30.20
N SER A 455 12.40 -12.21 29.57
CA SER A 455 11.87 -12.63 28.29
C SER A 455 11.84 -11.44 27.33
N SER A 456 12.68 -11.49 26.31
CA SER A 456 12.75 -10.47 25.27
C SER A 456 12.68 -11.12 23.89
N TRP A 457 11.82 -10.61 23.03
CA TRP A 457 11.59 -11.15 21.70
C TRP A 457 12.00 -10.14 20.63
N CYS A 458 12.56 -10.64 19.54
CA CYS A 458 12.92 -9.84 18.37
C CYS A 458 12.28 -10.43 17.13
N ASN A 459 11.56 -9.61 16.39
CA ASN A 459 11.03 -9.92 15.07
C ASN A 459 11.83 -9.14 14.03
N TYR A 460 12.55 -9.85 13.15
CA TYR A 460 13.17 -9.26 11.98
C TYR A 460 12.20 -9.37 10.81
N THR A 461 11.87 -8.24 10.21
CA THR A 461 10.96 -8.18 9.04
C THR A 461 11.71 -7.63 7.84
N HIS A 462 11.78 -8.44 6.79
CA HIS A 462 12.44 -8.17 5.53
C HIS A 462 11.41 -7.92 4.43
N GLN A 463 11.61 -6.88 3.65
CA GLN A 463 10.86 -6.68 2.41
C GLN A 463 11.53 -7.44 1.28
N GLN A 464 10.86 -8.49 0.79
CA GLN A 464 11.38 -9.38 -0.27
C GLN A 464 10.90 -9.02 -1.68
N SER A 465 9.98 -8.06 -1.82
CA SER A 465 9.42 -7.67 -3.12
C SER A 465 9.09 -6.19 -3.18
N LEU A 466 9.34 -5.58 -4.34
CA LEU A 466 8.85 -4.23 -4.69
C LEU A 466 7.35 -4.24 -5.01
N LEU A 467 6.77 -5.39 -5.39
CA LEU A 467 5.40 -5.49 -5.88
C LEU A 467 4.39 -5.45 -4.74
N GLN A 468 4.19 -4.29 -4.18
CA GLN A 468 3.13 -4.00 -3.22
C GLN A 468 2.43 -2.68 -3.57
N TYR A 469 1.13 -2.60 -3.37
CA TYR A 469 0.37 -1.37 -3.59
C TYR A 469 -0.84 -1.26 -2.66
N PRO A 470 -0.97 -0.18 -1.87
CA PRO A 470 0.03 0.87 -1.68
C PRO A 470 1.32 0.34 -1.05
N ALA A 471 2.44 1.04 -1.27
CA ALA A 471 3.68 0.74 -0.60
C ALA A 471 3.53 1.00 0.91
N VAL A 472 3.95 0.04 1.70
CA VAL A 472 4.07 0.15 3.16
C VAL A 472 5.48 -0.25 3.56
N THR A 473 5.93 0.22 4.70
CA THR A 473 7.24 -0.13 5.25
C THR A 473 7.16 -1.42 6.07
N ALA A 474 8.30 -2.07 6.32
CA ALA A 474 8.39 -3.22 7.20
C ALA A 474 7.86 -2.90 8.62
N MET A 475 8.14 -1.69 9.12
CA MET A 475 7.62 -1.20 10.41
C MET A 475 6.09 -1.06 10.39
N GLU A 476 5.51 -0.36 9.38
CA GLU A 476 4.06 -0.22 9.23
C GLU A 476 3.38 -1.59 9.08
N LYS A 477 4.01 -2.54 8.37
CA LYS A 477 3.52 -3.91 8.26
C LYS A 477 3.41 -4.60 9.61
N ARG A 478 4.36 -4.37 10.53
CA ARG A 478 4.34 -4.92 11.89
C ARG A 478 3.33 -4.24 12.80
N MET A 479 3.07 -2.95 12.59
CA MET A 479 2.08 -2.17 13.35
C MET A 479 0.64 -2.46 12.92
N THR A 480 0.42 -3.01 11.73
CA THR A 480 -0.91 -3.29 11.20
C THR A 480 -1.15 -4.79 11.09
N SER A 481 -2.36 -5.25 11.43
CA SER A 481 -2.81 -6.62 11.20
C SER A 481 -3.30 -6.86 9.76
N ALA A 482 -3.01 -5.93 8.83
CA ALA A 482 -3.48 -6.01 7.46
C ALA A 482 -2.88 -7.22 6.71
N PHE A 483 -3.73 -8.11 6.24
CA PHE A 483 -3.36 -9.25 5.38
C PHE A 483 -2.92 -8.82 3.97
N GLY A 484 -3.30 -7.61 3.54
CA GLY A 484 -2.79 -7.03 2.30
C GLY A 484 -1.27 -6.91 2.34
N ASN A 485 -0.58 -7.17 1.24
CA ASN A 485 0.88 -7.16 1.11
C ASN A 485 1.63 -8.26 1.91
N ALA A 486 0.95 -9.31 2.39
CA ALA A 486 1.59 -10.40 3.12
C ALA A 486 2.75 -11.03 2.33
N GLY A 487 2.61 -11.21 1.01
CA GLY A 487 3.65 -11.77 0.14
C GLY A 487 4.83 -10.83 -0.17
N ALA A 488 4.78 -9.55 0.23
CA ALA A 488 5.89 -8.63 0.02
C ALA A 488 6.89 -8.63 1.18
N PHE A 489 6.53 -9.22 2.32
CA PHE A 489 7.35 -9.27 3.53
C PHE A 489 7.47 -10.67 4.06
N TYR A 490 8.62 -10.96 4.64
CA TYR A 490 8.90 -12.15 5.43
C TYR A 490 9.37 -11.74 6.82
N THR A 491 8.93 -12.47 7.85
CA THR A 491 9.28 -12.16 9.25
C THR A 491 9.75 -13.42 9.94
N VAL A 492 10.87 -13.32 10.62
CA VAL A 492 11.37 -14.33 11.54
C VAL A 492 11.38 -13.80 12.96
N GLN A 493 11.20 -14.68 13.93
CA GLN A 493 11.15 -14.36 15.35
C GLN A 493 12.25 -15.08 16.08
N HIS A 494 12.89 -14.39 17.01
CA HIS A 494 13.93 -14.93 17.88
C HIS A 494 13.70 -14.44 19.32
N ALA A 495 14.10 -15.24 20.31
CA ALA A 495 13.86 -14.92 21.71
C ALA A 495 15.11 -15.07 22.57
N LEU A 496 15.29 -14.18 23.52
CA LEU A 496 16.15 -14.33 24.65
C LEU A 496 15.29 -14.57 25.90
N GLN A 497 15.30 -15.80 26.39
CA GLN A 497 14.50 -16.18 27.55
C GLN A 497 15.34 -17.01 28.54
N PHE A 498 15.46 -16.57 29.78
CA PHE A 498 16.14 -17.27 30.83
C PHE A 498 15.70 -16.78 32.22
N PHE A 499 15.77 -17.63 33.19
CA PHE A 499 15.73 -17.20 34.59
C PHE A 499 17.13 -16.77 35.02
N PRO A 500 17.28 -15.58 35.64
CA PRO A 500 18.59 -15.12 36.08
C PRO A 500 19.33 -16.07 37.01
N GLU A 501 18.62 -16.86 37.80
CA GLU A 501 19.19 -17.89 38.68
C GLU A 501 19.75 -19.09 37.91
N ASP A 502 19.00 -19.58 36.90
CA ASP A 502 19.38 -20.75 36.10
C ASP A 502 20.56 -20.49 35.17
N ALA A 503 20.80 -19.22 34.83
CA ALA A 503 21.92 -18.82 33.98
C ALA A 503 23.32 -19.22 34.57
N GLN A 504 23.36 -19.76 35.78
CA GLN A 504 24.58 -20.35 36.37
C GLN A 504 24.92 -21.75 35.80
N THR A 505 23.94 -22.45 35.24
CA THR A 505 24.05 -23.86 34.80
C THR A 505 24.23 -24.04 33.29
N LEU A 506 24.08 -22.98 32.49
CA LEU A 506 24.20 -23.01 31.01
C LEU A 506 25.66 -22.79 30.51
N ARG A 507 26.67 -23.34 31.25
CA ARG A 507 28.07 -23.36 30.81
C ARG A 507 28.42 -24.64 30.05
#